data_3272be804c0bd267ecf1e235057fe952
#
_entry.id   3272be804c0bd267ecf1e235057fe952
#
_cell.length_a   1.000
_cell.length_b   1.000
_cell.length_c   1.000
_cell.angle_alpha   90.00
_cell.angle_beta   90.00
_cell.angle_gamma   90.00
#
_symmetry.space_group_name_H-M   'P 1'
#
loop_
_entity.id
_entity.type
_entity.pdbx_description
1 polymer ?
#
loop_
_entity_poly.entity_id
_entity_poly.type
_entity_poly.pdbx_seq_one_letter_code
_entity_poly.pdbx_strand_id
1 'polypeptide(L)'
;MARPLRIEYPNAYYHVTNRGEEGVSVFPGPKYFQAFLDCIAEAGKRFNVDIICYCLLRNEYNLVIKTPEGNLSRFMRQVDGLYTQHYQKLKKESGSVFKSRYKSVLLQPQKYLLGVSRYIHK
;
A
#
# COMPACT_ATOMS: atom_id res chain seq x y z
N MET A 1 -5.30 18.28 -16.75
CA MET A 1 -3.96 17.81 -16.99
C MET A 1 -3.87 16.29 -16.85
N ALA A 2 -3.23 15.64 -17.79
CA ALA A 2 -3.09 14.20 -17.75
C ALA A 2 -2.12 13.79 -16.65
N ARG A 3 -2.44 12.70 -15.95
CA ARG A 3 -1.52 12.12 -14.98
C ARG A 3 -0.41 11.38 -15.71
N PRO A 4 0.80 11.36 -15.15
CA PRO A 4 1.84 10.51 -15.70
C PRO A 4 1.39 9.07 -15.73
N LEU A 5 1.72 8.36 -16.78
CA LEU A 5 1.42 6.94 -16.85
C LEU A 5 2.26 6.20 -15.80
N ARG A 6 1.61 5.29 -15.07
CA ARG A 6 2.31 4.41 -14.15
C ARG A 6 2.88 3.26 -14.94
N ILE A 7 4.13 2.94 -14.67
CA ILE A 7 4.78 1.81 -15.33
C ILE A 7 4.31 0.52 -14.67
N GLU A 8 3.69 -0.36 -15.44
CA GLU A 8 3.22 -1.65 -14.96
C GLU A 8 3.62 -2.73 -15.94
N TYR A 9 4.33 -3.73 -15.45
CA TYR A 9 4.67 -4.91 -16.25
C TYR A 9 4.90 -6.12 -15.35
N PRO A 10 4.83 -7.35 -15.92
CA PRO A 10 4.99 -8.56 -15.13
C PRO A 10 6.33 -8.64 -14.42
N ASN A 11 6.30 -9.19 -13.21
CA ASN A 11 7.48 -9.43 -12.39
C ASN A 11 8.23 -8.16 -11.98
N ALA A 12 7.52 -7.05 -11.89
CA ALA A 12 8.09 -5.79 -11.43
C ALA A 12 8.03 -5.71 -9.91
N TYR A 13 9.03 -5.05 -9.33
CA TYR A 13 9.07 -4.78 -7.88
C TYR A 13 8.85 -3.30 -7.66
N TYR A 14 8.07 -2.97 -6.63
CA TYR A 14 7.77 -1.57 -6.31
C TYR A 14 7.88 -1.32 -4.82
N HIS A 15 8.35 -0.12 -4.50
CA HIS A 15 8.17 0.45 -3.16
C HIS A 15 6.94 1.37 -3.25
N VAL A 16 5.90 1.03 -2.53
CA VAL A 16 4.62 1.75 -2.58
C VAL A 16 4.37 2.43 -1.24
N THR A 17 3.99 3.69 -1.28
CA THR A 17 3.66 4.44 -0.07
C THR A 17 2.36 5.21 -0.25
N ASN A 18 1.70 5.48 0.86
CA ASN A 18 0.60 6.43 0.89
C ASN A 18 0.49 6.98 2.31
N ARG A 19 -0.06 8.18 2.42
CA ARG A 19 -0.17 8.86 3.69
C ARG A 19 -1.56 9.48 3.84
N GLY A 20 -1.94 9.71 5.09
CA GLY A 20 -3.24 10.28 5.40
C GLY A 20 -3.30 11.78 5.21
N GLU A 21 -4.52 12.30 5.27
CA GLU A 21 -4.75 13.73 5.35
C GLU A 21 -4.05 14.30 6.58
N GLU A 22 -3.68 15.57 6.50
CA GLU A 22 -3.05 16.26 7.62
C GLU A 22 -3.95 16.17 8.85
N GLY A 23 -3.36 15.78 9.97
CA GLY A 23 -4.10 15.64 11.22
C GLY A 23 -4.90 14.34 11.35
N VAL A 24 -4.87 13.48 10.33
CA VAL A 24 -5.59 12.21 10.36
C VAL A 24 -4.60 11.06 10.51
N SER A 25 -4.83 10.21 11.52
CA SER A 25 -4.06 8.98 11.65
C SER A 25 -4.65 7.93 10.73
N VAL A 26 -3.82 7.36 9.86
CA VAL A 26 -4.24 6.26 8.99
C VAL A 26 -4.47 5.01 9.83
N PHE A 27 -3.66 4.82 10.86
CA PHE A 27 -3.76 3.69 11.77
C PHE A 27 -3.84 4.18 13.21
N PRO A 28 -5.05 4.53 13.68
CA PRO A 28 -5.20 5.05 15.06
C PRO A 28 -4.89 4.03 16.16
N GLY A 29 -4.90 2.74 15.85
CA GLY A 29 -4.62 1.72 16.85
C GLY A 29 -4.41 0.35 16.24
N PRO A 30 -4.21 -0.68 17.11
CA PRO A 30 -3.92 -2.04 16.64
C PRO A 30 -4.97 -2.64 15.72
N LYS A 31 -6.24 -2.36 15.93
CA LYS A 31 -7.31 -2.87 15.07
C LYS A 31 -7.17 -2.38 13.63
N TYR A 32 -6.68 -1.16 13.47
CA TYR A 32 -6.50 -0.57 12.15
C TYR A 32 -5.32 -1.17 11.43
N PHE A 33 -4.21 -1.41 12.15
CA PHE A 33 -3.07 -2.11 11.57
C PHE A 33 -3.48 -3.50 11.08
N GLN A 34 -4.22 -4.23 11.91
CA GLN A 34 -4.65 -5.58 11.55
C GLN A 34 -5.60 -5.55 10.35
N ALA A 35 -6.51 -4.59 10.31
CA ALA A 35 -7.43 -4.43 9.18
C ALA A 35 -6.66 -4.22 7.87
N PHE A 36 -5.61 -3.40 7.91
CA PHE A 36 -4.79 -3.17 6.72
C PHE A 36 -4.03 -4.43 6.29
N LEU A 37 -3.45 -5.13 7.25
CA LEU A 37 -2.75 -6.38 6.96
C LEU A 37 -3.68 -7.41 6.32
N ASP A 38 -4.92 -7.50 6.82
CA ASP A 38 -5.92 -8.38 6.24
C ASP A 38 -6.26 -7.96 4.80
N CYS A 39 -6.34 -6.65 4.56
CA CYS A 39 -6.62 -6.13 3.21
C CYS A 39 -5.51 -6.48 2.23
N ILE A 40 -4.24 -6.32 2.61
CA ILE A 40 -3.15 -6.64 1.69
C ILE A 40 -3.02 -8.14 1.48
N ALA A 41 -3.31 -8.95 2.49
CA ALA A 41 -3.27 -10.40 2.36
C ALA A 41 -4.36 -10.88 1.39
N GLU A 42 -5.58 -10.39 1.56
CA GLU A 42 -6.71 -10.75 0.69
C GLU A 42 -6.47 -10.30 -0.75
N ALA A 43 -6.09 -9.05 -0.93
CA ALA A 43 -5.82 -8.51 -2.25
C ALA A 43 -4.61 -9.19 -2.91
N GLY A 44 -3.59 -9.52 -2.13
CA GLY A 44 -2.42 -10.23 -2.64
C GLY A 44 -2.79 -11.59 -3.23
N LYS A 45 -3.68 -12.31 -2.55
CA LYS A 45 -4.20 -13.58 -3.06
C LYS A 45 -5.01 -13.38 -4.33
N ARG A 46 -5.92 -12.42 -4.29
CA ARG A 46 -6.84 -12.17 -5.41
C ARG A 46 -6.11 -11.77 -6.69
N PHE A 47 -5.12 -10.91 -6.57
CA PHE A 47 -4.41 -10.35 -7.72
C PHE A 47 -3.05 -10.98 -7.96
N ASN A 48 -2.70 -12.02 -7.21
CA ASN A 48 -1.42 -12.69 -7.32
C ASN A 48 -0.25 -11.71 -7.17
N VAL A 49 -0.27 -10.96 -6.08
CA VAL A 49 0.78 -10.01 -5.75
C VAL A 49 1.54 -10.53 -4.54
N ASP A 50 2.86 -10.52 -4.61
CA ASP A 50 3.71 -10.96 -3.50
C ASP A 50 4.05 -9.76 -2.63
N ILE A 51 3.72 -9.86 -1.34
CA ILE A 51 4.07 -8.84 -0.36
C ILE A 51 5.44 -9.22 0.20
N ILE A 52 6.47 -8.46 -0.18
CA ILE A 52 7.84 -8.76 0.22
C ILE A 52 8.09 -8.29 1.66
N CYS A 53 7.73 -7.05 1.94
CA CYS A 53 7.84 -6.51 3.29
C CYS A 53 6.93 -5.29 3.41
N TYR A 54 6.72 -4.86 4.65
CA TYR A 54 5.90 -3.69 4.91
C TYR A 54 6.36 -2.99 6.17
N CYS A 55 6.00 -1.71 6.27
CA CYS A 55 6.17 -0.93 7.48
C CYS A 55 4.97 -0.02 7.61
N LEU A 56 4.25 -0.16 8.70
CA LEU A 56 3.05 0.63 8.95
C LEU A 56 3.34 1.65 10.04
N LEU A 57 3.30 2.91 9.66
CA LEU A 57 3.48 4.02 10.60
C LEU A 57 2.11 4.64 10.86
N ARG A 58 2.00 5.40 11.92
CA ARG A 58 0.72 5.96 12.31
C ARG A 58 0.01 6.73 11.20
N ASN A 59 0.76 7.45 10.38
CA ASN A 59 0.20 8.33 9.34
C ASN A 59 0.45 7.84 7.92
N GLU A 60 1.11 6.72 7.75
CA GLU A 60 1.44 6.24 6.42
C GLU A 60 1.75 4.75 6.41
N TYR A 61 1.70 4.15 5.23
CA TYR A 61 2.19 2.80 5.06
C TYR A 61 3.30 2.77 4.02
N ASN A 62 4.16 1.77 4.14
CA ASN A 62 5.22 1.48 3.17
C ASN A 62 5.16 0.00 2.85
N LEU A 63 5.12 -0.33 1.57
CA LEU A 63 5.08 -1.71 1.10
C LEU A 63 6.16 -1.93 0.06
N VAL A 64 6.76 -3.11 0.07
CA VAL A 64 7.57 -3.57 -1.05
C VAL A 64 6.86 -4.80 -1.59
N ILE A 65 6.46 -4.75 -2.85
CA ILE A 65 5.67 -5.80 -3.47
C ILE A 65 6.24 -6.17 -4.83
N LYS A 66 5.90 -7.38 -5.27
CA LYS A 66 6.20 -7.86 -6.61
C LYS A 66 4.88 -8.16 -7.31
N THR A 67 4.74 -7.72 -8.56
CA THR A 67 3.53 -7.93 -9.34
C THR A 67 3.79 -8.88 -10.51
N PRO A 68 3.67 -10.21 -10.28
CA PRO A 68 3.87 -11.17 -11.36
C PRO A 68 2.96 -10.95 -12.57
N GLU A 69 1.75 -10.41 -12.34
CA GLU A 69 0.76 -10.17 -13.39
C GLU A 69 0.78 -8.75 -13.95
N GLY A 70 1.67 -7.89 -13.44
CA GLY A 70 1.73 -6.52 -13.92
C GLY A 70 0.49 -5.70 -13.62
N ASN A 71 -0.11 -5.88 -12.45
CA ASN A 71 -1.41 -5.31 -12.10
C ASN A 71 -1.38 -4.43 -10.85
N LEU A 72 -0.35 -3.61 -10.72
CA LEU A 72 -0.17 -2.74 -9.56
C LEU A 72 -1.38 -1.86 -9.27
N SER A 73 -1.90 -1.17 -10.27
CA SER A 73 -3.01 -0.23 -10.07
C SER A 73 -4.26 -0.93 -9.55
N ARG A 74 -4.58 -2.10 -10.09
CA ARG A 74 -5.73 -2.87 -9.63
C ARG A 74 -5.57 -3.31 -8.20
N PHE A 75 -4.37 -3.82 -7.88
CA PHE A 75 -4.07 -4.27 -6.52
C PHE A 75 -4.21 -3.11 -5.53
N MET A 76 -3.58 -1.98 -5.82
CA MET A 76 -3.61 -0.84 -4.90
C MET A 76 -4.99 -0.22 -4.78
N ARG A 77 -5.77 -0.20 -5.85
CA ARG A 77 -7.15 0.26 -5.77
C ARG A 77 -7.96 -0.60 -4.81
N GLN A 78 -7.77 -1.91 -4.88
CA GLN A 78 -8.46 -2.83 -3.99
C GLN A 78 -8.03 -2.63 -2.54
N VAL A 79 -6.72 -2.54 -2.29
CA VAL A 79 -6.18 -2.35 -0.94
C VAL A 79 -6.69 -1.06 -0.31
N ASP A 80 -6.51 0.06 -1.01
CA ASP A 80 -6.89 1.36 -0.45
C ASP A 80 -8.40 1.49 -0.29
N GLY A 81 -9.17 0.93 -1.22
CA GLY A 81 -10.62 0.93 -1.14
C GLY A 81 -11.15 0.09 0.01
N LEU A 82 -10.66 -1.13 0.16
CA LEU A 82 -11.07 -2.01 1.26
C LEU A 82 -10.68 -1.41 2.60
N TYR A 83 -9.47 -0.90 2.70
CA TYR A 83 -9.03 -0.32 3.97
C TYR A 83 -9.87 0.91 4.32
N THR A 84 -10.19 1.75 3.35
CA THR A 84 -11.05 2.92 3.60
C THR A 84 -12.40 2.49 4.16
N GLN A 85 -13.00 1.42 3.61
CA GLN A 85 -14.27 0.90 4.11
C GLN A 85 -14.14 0.40 5.56
N HIS A 86 -13.08 -0.33 5.85
CA HIS A 86 -12.84 -0.82 7.22
C HIS A 86 -12.61 0.33 8.19
N TYR A 87 -11.83 1.32 7.76
CA TYR A 87 -11.56 2.50 8.57
C TYR A 87 -12.86 3.23 8.93
N GLN A 88 -13.72 3.46 7.93
CA GLN A 88 -14.99 4.15 8.16
C GLN A 88 -15.89 3.39 9.12
N LYS A 89 -15.93 2.06 9.02
CA LYS A 89 -16.70 1.23 9.94
C LYS A 89 -16.16 1.32 11.36
N LEU A 90 -14.85 1.21 11.53
CA LEU A 90 -14.23 1.25 12.86
C LEU A 90 -14.37 2.62 13.51
N LYS A 91 -14.25 3.69 12.73
CA LYS A 91 -14.40 5.05 13.22
C LYS A 91 -15.85 5.49 13.32
N LYS A 92 -16.74 4.80 12.63
CA LYS A 92 -18.16 5.18 12.50
C LYS A 92 -18.32 6.58 11.90
N GLU A 93 -17.45 6.87 10.93
CA GLU A 93 -17.43 8.14 10.23
C GLU A 93 -17.25 7.90 8.74
N SER A 94 -17.71 8.85 7.92
CA SER A 94 -17.43 8.83 6.49
C SER A 94 -16.27 9.78 6.18
N GLY A 95 -15.75 9.70 4.97
CA GLY A 95 -14.70 10.58 4.52
C GLY A 95 -13.46 9.84 4.09
N SER A 96 -12.52 10.59 3.54
CA SER A 96 -11.27 10.02 3.02
C SER A 96 -10.27 9.75 4.12
N VAL A 97 -9.55 8.64 3.98
CA VAL A 97 -8.44 8.31 4.86
C VAL A 97 -7.15 8.87 4.28
N PHE A 98 -6.94 8.66 2.99
CA PHE A 98 -5.71 9.04 2.32
C PHE A 98 -5.80 10.41 1.67
N LYS A 99 -4.71 11.15 1.74
CA LYS A 99 -4.64 12.50 1.18
C LYS A 99 -4.75 12.47 -0.35
N SER A 100 -4.13 11.49 -0.98
CA SER A 100 -4.10 11.37 -2.43
C SER A 100 -3.91 9.91 -2.81
N ARG A 101 -3.65 9.67 -4.08
CA ARG A 101 -3.35 8.32 -4.54
C ARG A 101 -1.98 7.88 -4.03
N TYR A 102 -1.79 6.56 -3.95
CA TYR A 102 -0.51 6.00 -3.56
C TYR A 102 0.60 6.46 -4.50
N LYS A 103 1.82 6.41 -4.00
CA LYS A 103 3.03 6.67 -4.79
C LYS A 103 3.78 5.36 -4.93
N SER A 104 4.40 5.14 -6.08
CA SER A 104 5.16 3.93 -6.30
C SER A 104 6.49 4.24 -6.98
N VAL A 105 7.52 3.53 -6.56
CA VAL A 105 8.85 3.62 -7.15
C VAL A 105 9.22 2.23 -7.64
N LEU A 106 9.55 2.13 -8.94
CA LEU A 106 9.98 0.87 -9.53
C LEU A 106 11.38 0.54 -9.01
N LEU A 107 11.57 -0.69 -8.55
CA LEU A 107 12.82 -1.14 -7.96
C LEU A 107 13.55 -2.10 -8.87
N GLN A 108 14.89 -2.08 -8.80
CA GLN A 108 15.73 -3.11 -9.37
C GLN A 108 16.00 -4.11 -8.24
N PRO A 109 15.47 -5.34 -8.32
CA PRO A 109 15.46 -6.25 -7.18
C PRO A 109 16.81 -6.47 -6.50
N GLN A 110 17.85 -6.65 -7.30
CA GLN A 110 19.17 -6.98 -6.76
C GLN A 110 19.86 -5.81 -6.08
N LYS A 111 19.53 -4.60 -6.48
CA LYS A 111 20.21 -3.41 -5.99
C LYS A 111 19.43 -2.65 -4.94
N TYR A 112 18.14 -2.48 -5.14
CA TYR A 112 17.32 -1.62 -4.31
C TYR A 112 16.49 -2.36 -3.27
N LEU A 113 16.08 -3.58 -3.56
CA LEU A 113 15.18 -4.32 -2.68
C LEU A 113 15.78 -4.50 -1.29
N LEU A 114 17.04 -4.90 -1.20
CA LEU A 114 17.70 -5.11 0.08
C LEU A 114 17.79 -3.83 0.89
N GLY A 115 18.15 -2.72 0.24
CA GLY A 115 18.23 -1.42 0.90
C GLY A 115 16.89 -0.95 1.42
N VAL A 116 15.85 -1.08 0.61
CA VAL A 116 14.49 -0.69 1.01
C VAL A 116 13.99 -1.57 2.15
N SER A 117 14.25 -2.87 2.06
CA SER A 117 13.85 -3.81 3.11
C SER A 117 14.48 -3.45 4.45
N ARG A 118 15.76 -3.10 4.46
CA ARG A 118 16.42 -2.65 5.69
C ARG A 118 15.78 -1.40 6.26
N TYR A 119 15.47 -0.46 5.40
CA TYR A 119 14.84 0.80 5.82
C TYR A 119 13.47 0.54 6.45
N ILE A 120 12.67 -0.28 5.82
CA ILE A 120 11.31 -0.56 6.26
C ILE A 120 11.29 -1.36 7.55
N HIS A 121 12.22 -2.30 7.72
CA HIS A 121 12.23 -3.19 8.87
C HIS A 121 12.98 -2.64 10.09
N LYS A 122 13.43 -1.42 10.02
CA LYS A 122 13.99 -0.78 11.20
C LYS A 122 12.90 -0.54 12.27
#